data_63ae2ab2291a5364db149eb383170dd6
#
_entry.id   63ae2ab2291a5364db149eb383170dd6
#
_cell.length_a   1.000
_cell.length_b   1.000
_cell.length_c   1.000
_cell.angle_alpha   90.00
_cell.angle_beta   90.00
_cell.angle_gamma   90.00
#
_symmetry.space_group_name_H-M   'P 1'
#
loop_
_entity.id
_entity.type
_entity.pdbx_description
1 polymer ?
#
loop_
_entity_poly.entity_id
_entity_poly.type
_entity_poly.pdbx_seq_one_letter_code
_entity_poly.pdbx_strand_id
1 'polypeptide(L)'
;MATADKRMYYIVSKNSFAYNPARINVGSIGYYDGSENVIVSSLYEVFKTSEDIDDRYLWHWFKSNNFKKLIEQYQEGGVRLYFYYDKLCMCSLPTPSIQEQVKIGRYFDNLDNLITLHQREWKGKRLWIIINCLLNTIKNG
;
A
#
# COMPACT_ATOMS: atom_id res chain seq x y z
N MET A 1 18.63 25.21 -11.52
CA MET A 1 17.78 24.03 -11.31
C MET A 1 18.35 22.89 -12.14
N ALA A 2 18.86 21.84 -11.50
CA ALA A 2 19.35 20.66 -12.22
C ALA A 2 18.14 19.92 -12.81
N THR A 3 18.08 19.80 -14.13
CA THR A 3 17.10 18.96 -14.83
C THR A 3 17.40 17.50 -14.48
N ALA A 4 16.50 16.84 -13.72
CA ALA A 4 16.62 15.42 -13.41
C ALA A 4 16.67 14.61 -14.72
N ASP A 5 17.63 13.70 -14.83
CA ASP A 5 17.75 12.81 -16.00
C ASP A 5 16.54 11.84 -16.02
N LYS A 6 15.59 12.11 -16.92
CA LYS A 6 14.34 11.34 -17.06
C LYS A 6 14.55 9.85 -17.41
N ARG A 7 15.75 9.45 -17.85
CA ARG A 7 16.09 8.05 -18.16
C ARG A 7 16.22 7.16 -16.92
N MET A 8 16.28 7.77 -15.73
CA MET A 8 16.37 7.08 -14.43
C MET A 8 15.01 6.88 -13.76
N TYR A 9 13.90 7.00 -14.50
CA TYR A 9 12.55 6.93 -13.93
C TYR A 9 11.65 6.03 -14.76
N TYR A 10 10.73 5.34 -14.08
CA TYR A 10 9.64 4.58 -14.70
C TYR A 10 8.33 5.35 -14.62
N ILE A 11 7.49 5.18 -15.64
CA ILE A 11 6.14 5.75 -15.69
C ILE A 11 5.20 4.80 -14.96
N VAL A 12 4.41 5.35 -14.02
CA VAL A 12 3.31 4.66 -13.36
C VAL A 12 2.02 5.25 -13.90
N SER A 13 1.28 4.45 -14.63
CA SER A 13 -0.02 4.83 -15.19
C SER A 13 -1.15 4.30 -14.30
N LYS A 14 -2.37 4.72 -14.57
CA LYS A 14 -3.57 4.24 -13.86
C LYS A 14 -3.61 2.71 -13.79
N ASN A 15 -4.07 2.18 -12.66
CA ASN A 15 -4.18 0.76 -12.36
C ASN A 15 -2.82 0.04 -12.43
N SER A 16 -1.81 0.66 -11.88
CA SER A 16 -0.46 0.08 -11.74
C SER A 16 -0.08 -0.11 -10.29
N PHE A 17 0.71 -1.13 -10.04
CA PHE A 17 1.42 -1.32 -8.78
C PHE A 17 2.86 -0.87 -8.94
N ALA A 18 3.43 -0.33 -7.89
CA ALA A 18 4.85 0.00 -7.81
C ALA A 18 5.40 -0.39 -6.43
N TYR A 19 6.56 -1.05 -6.39
CA TYR A 19 7.21 -1.36 -5.13
C TYR A 19 8.73 -1.22 -5.22
N ASN A 20 9.37 -0.98 -4.09
CA ASN A 20 10.82 -0.98 -3.99
C ASN A 20 11.29 -2.36 -3.50
N PRO A 21 12.05 -3.13 -4.32
CA PRO A 21 12.53 -4.47 -3.96
C PRO A 21 13.33 -4.52 -2.66
N ALA A 22 14.10 -3.47 -2.35
CA ALA A 22 14.91 -3.40 -1.14
C ALA A 22 14.12 -3.00 0.11
N ARG A 23 12.85 -2.58 -0.02
CA ARG A 23 12.04 -2.02 1.07
C ARG A 23 10.62 -2.58 1.13
N ILE A 24 10.30 -3.59 0.36
CA ILE A 24 8.96 -4.20 0.36
C ILE A 24 8.62 -4.83 1.71
N ASN A 25 9.63 -5.35 2.42
CA ASN A 25 9.49 -5.93 3.76
C ASN A 25 9.01 -4.92 4.83
N VAL A 26 9.21 -3.63 4.60
CA VAL A 26 8.71 -2.53 5.44
C VAL A 26 7.50 -1.83 4.84
N GLY A 27 6.86 -2.44 3.84
CA GLY A 27 5.61 -1.97 3.25
C GLY A 27 5.78 -0.95 2.11
N SER A 28 6.96 -0.87 1.47
CA SER A 28 7.17 0.02 0.31
C SER A 28 6.57 -0.57 -0.96
N ILE A 29 5.25 -0.69 -1.00
CA ILE A 29 4.43 -1.06 -2.15
C ILE A 29 3.20 -0.16 -2.20
N GLY A 30 2.78 0.24 -3.39
CA GLY A 30 1.62 1.08 -3.62
C GLY A 30 0.82 0.66 -4.83
N TYR A 31 -0.49 0.95 -4.81
CA TYR A 31 -1.39 0.88 -5.94
C TYR A 31 -1.75 2.29 -6.38
N TYR A 32 -1.67 2.55 -7.67
CA TYR A 32 -1.95 3.86 -8.26
C TYR A 32 -3.20 3.81 -9.13
N ASP A 33 -4.22 4.59 -8.77
CA ASP A 33 -5.50 4.73 -9.48
C ASP A 33 -5.74 6.15 -10.02
N GLY A 34 -4.73 7.02 -9.96
CA GLY A 34 -4.82 8.39 -10.46
C GLY A 34 -5.03 8.46 -11.97
N SER A 35 -5.59 9.58 -12.44
CA SER A 35 -5.90 9.81 -13.85
C SER A 35 -4.67 10.20 -14.70
N GLU A 36 -3.67 10.82 -14.08
CA GLU A 36 -2.46 11.28 -14.76
C GLU A 36 -1.29 10.33 -14.51
N ASN A 37 -0.41 10.18 -15.50
CA ASN A 37 0.81 9.41 -15.33
C ASN A 37 1.76 10.12 -14.34
N VAL A 38 2.32 9.35 -13.42
CA VAL A 38 3.36 9.80 -12.51
C VAL A 38 4.66 9.04 -12.76
N ILE A 39 5.77 9.48 -12.19
CA ILE A 39 7.06 8.83 -12.34
C ILE A 39 7.59 8.37 -10.99
N VAL A 40 8.27 7.22 -11.00
CA VAL A 40 9.02 6.70 -9.85
C VAL A 40 10.47 6.43 -10.25
N SER A 41 11.36 6.40 -9.28
CA SER A 41 12.78 6.05 -9.51
C SER A 41 12.90 4.66 -10.14
N SER A 42 13.94 4.44 -10.94
CA SER A 42 14.31 3.12 -11.50
C SER A 42 14.65 2.06 -10.47
N LEU A 43 14.68 2.41 -9.18
CA LEU A 43 14.79 1.46 -8.07
C LEU A 43 13.46 0.73 -7.75
N TYR A 44 12.37 1.11 -8.42
CA TYR A 44 11.05 0.51 -8.24
C TYR A 44 10.75 -0.46 -9.38
N GLU A 45 10.08 -1.54 -9.03
CA GLU A 45 9.39 -2.41 -9.98
C GLU A 45 7.98 -1.86 -10.20
N VAL A 46 7.56 -1.74 -11.47
CA VAL A 46 6.23 -1.26 -11.85
C VAL A 46 5.54 -2.31 -12.69
N PHE A 47 4.32 -2.70 -12.31
CA PHE A 47 3.58 -3.73 -13.03
C PHE A 47 2.06 -3.49 -12.99
N LYS A 48 1.34 -4.20 -13.85
CA LYS A 48 -0.13 -4.29 -13.88
C LYS A 48 -0.57 -5.72 -13.74
N THR A 49 -1.78 -5.92 -13.26
CA THR A 49 -2.44 -7.23 -13.25
C THR A 49 -2.94 -7.62 -14.63
N SER A 50 -3.18 -8.92 -14.82
CA SER A 50 -3.99 -9.43 -15.93
C SER A 50 -5.49 -9.30 -15.62
N GLU A 51 -6.34 -9.55 -16.63
CA GLU A 51 -7.80 -9.48 -16.48
C GLU A 51 -8.38 -10.51 -15.50
N ASP A 52 -7.63 -11.55 -15.17
CA ASP A 52 -8.04 -12.61 -14.23
C ASP A 52 -7.88 -12.21 -12.76
N ILE A 53 -7.21 -11.08 -12.48
CA ILE A 53 -6.91 -10.62 -11.13
C ILE A 53 -7.51 -9.23 -10.91
N ASP A 54 -8.37 -9.12 -9.90
CA ASP A 54 -8.90 -7.84 -9.44
C ASP A 54 -7.84 -7.07 -8.65
N ASP A 55 -7.59 -5.81 -9.01
CA ASP A 55 -6.56 -4.98 -8.41
C ASP A 55 -6.77 -4.75 -6.91
N ARG A 56 -8.02 -4.58 -6.47
CA ARG A 56 -8.36 -4.34 -5.05
C ARG A 56 -8.15 -5.60 -4.22
N TYR A 57 -8.52 -6.75 -4.78
CA TYR A 57 -8.23 -8.05 -4.18
C TYR A 57 -6.73 -8.25 -3.99
N LEU A 58 -5.93 -8.03 -5.04
CA LEU A 58 -4.47 -8.15 -4.98
C LEU A 58 -3.85 -7.14 -4.01
N TRP A 59 -4.35 -5.91 -3.96
CA TRP A 59 -3.90 -4.88 -3.02
C TRP A 59 -4.06 -5.33 -1.57
N HIS A 60 -5.20 -5.92 -1.20
CA HIS A 60 -5.43 -6.46 0.14
C HIS A 60 -4.57 -7.69 0.44
N TRP A 61 -4.34 -8.54 -0.57
CA TRP A 61 -3.44 -9.68 -0.41
C TRP A 61 -2.00 -9.23 -0.10
N PHE A 62 -1.49 -8.18 -0.74
CA PHE A 62 -0.18 -7.60 -0.43
C PHE A 62 -0.05 -7.10 1.03
N LYS A 63 -1.14 -6.75 1.67
CA LYS A 63 -1.17 -6.36 3.08
C LYS A 63 -1.25 -7.56 4.04
N SER A 64 -1.45 -8.77 3.53
CA SER A 64 -1.65 -9.97 4.34
C SER A 64 -0.37 -10.51 4.96
N ASN A 65 -0.52 -11.27 6.05
CA ASN A 65 0.60 -11.99 6.66
C ASN A 65 1.15 -13.09 5.75
N ASN A 66 0.34 -13.65 4.84
CA ASN A 66 0.78 -14.64 3.88
C ASN A 66 1.80 -14.05 2.91
N PHE A 67 1.54 -12.86 2.38
CA PHE A 67 2.49 -12.17 1.52
C PHE A 67 3.79 -11.81 2.26
N LYS A 68 3.72 -11.37 3.51
CA LYS A 68 4.91 -11.12 4.33
C LYS A 68 5.81 -12.34 4.46
N LYS A 69 5.21 -13.52 4.71
CA LYS A 69 5.97 -14.79 4.76
C LYS A 69 6.62 -15.13 3.43
N LEU A 70 5.96 -14.85 2.30
CA LEU A 70 6.54 -15.06 0.96
C LEU A 70 7.72 -14.11 0.70
N ILE A 71 7.63 -12.85 1.13
CA ILE A 71 8.77 -11.93 1.07
C ILE A 71 9.95 -12.50 1.87
N GLU A 72 9.74 -12.93 3.10
CA GLU A 72 10.78 -13.53 3.96
C GLU A 72 11.40 -14.77 3.33
N GLN A 73 10.59 -15.60 2.66
CA GLN A 73 11.03 -16.82 2.02
C GLN A 73 11.85 -16.60 0.74
N TYR A 74 11.46 -15.61 -0.08
CA TYR A 74 12.01 -15.42 -1.42
C TYR A 74 12.96 -14.22 -1.56
N GLN A 75 13.10 -13.37 -0.54
CA GLN A 75 14.05 -12.27 -0.59
C GLN A 75 15.49 -12.78 -0.65
N GLU A 76 16.34 -12.12 -1.42
CA GLU A 76 17.72 -12.49 -1.67
C GLU A 76 18.67 -11.37 -1.29
N GLY A 77 19.90 -11.71 -0.94
CA GLY A 77 20.97 -10.75 -0.70
C GLY A 77 21.76 -11.06 0.57
N GLY A 78 22.81 -10.28 0.80
CA GLY A 78 23.67 -10.40 1.99
C GLY A 78 23.35 -9.29 3.01
N VAL A 79 24.00 -8.12 2.87
CA VAL A 79 23.79 -6.97 3.77
C VAL A 79 22.43 -6.31 3.57
N ARG A 80 21.92 -6.29 2.33
CA ARG A 80 20.57 -5.86 1.99
C ARG A 80 19.84 -6.99 1.33
N LEU A 81 18.59 -7.16 1.72
CA LEU A 81 17.68 -8.13 1.12
C LEU A 81 16.82 -7.46 0.07
N TYR A 82 16.61 -8.16 -1.05
CA TYR A 82 15.83 -7.70 -2.19
C TYR A 82 14.78 -8.76 -2.53
N PHE A 83 13.57 -8.28 -2.85
CA PHE A 83 12.50 -9.12 -3.37
C PHE A 83 12.21 -8.69 -4.80
N TYR A 84 12.87 -9.35 -5.75
CA TYR A 84 12.79 -9.02 -7.17
C TYR A 84 11.47 -9.47 -7.80
N TYR A 85 11.14 -8.91 -8.96
CA TYR A 85 9.89 -9.17 -9.66
C TYR A 85 9.73 -10.64 -10.08
N ASP A 86 10.78 -11.31 -10.48
CA ASP A 86 10.78 -12.76 -10.76
C ASP A 86 10.32 -13.58 -9.54
N LYS A 87 10.70 -13.18 -8.33
CA LYS A 87 10.23 -13.81 -7.08
C LYS A 87 8.76 -13.52 -6.80
N LEU A 88 8.29 -12.30 -7.10
CA LEU A 88 6.87 -12.00 -7.04
C LEU A 88 6.05 -12.89 -7.98
N CYS A 89 6.54 -13.14 -9.19
CA CYS A 89 5.91 -14.04 -10.15
C CYS A 89 5.88 -15.52 -9.70
N MET A 90 6.76 -15.92 -8.79
CA MET A 90 6.76 -17.27 -8.19
C MET A 90 5.77 -17.43 -7.04
N CYS A 91 5.24 -16.35 -6.51
CA CYS A 91 4.30 -16.40 -5.40
C CYS A 91 2.95 -16.97 -5.82
N SER A 92 2.43 -17.90 -5.02
CA SER A 92 1.08 -18.43 -5.20
C SER A 92 0.07 -17.57 -4.48
N LEU A 93 -0.91 -17.08 -5.24
CA LEU A 93 -2.07 -16.34 -4.75
C LEU A 93 -3.30 -17.23 -4.87
N PRO A 94 -4.10 -17.43 -3.81
CA PRO A 94 -5.43 -18.03 -3.96
C PRO A 94 -6.26 -17.18 -4.93
N THR A 95 -6.72 -17.77 -6.02
CA THR A 95 -7.41 -17.04 -7.09
C THR A 95 -8.84 -17.60 -7.24
N PRO A 96 -9.81 -17.13 -6.42
CA PRO A 96 -11.22 -17.44 -6.62
C PRO A 96 -11.73 -16.78 -7.91
N SER A 97 -13.00 -16.98 -8.25
CA SER A 97 -13.60 -16.33 -9.41
C SER A 97 -13.47 -14.80 -9.34
N ILE A 98 -13.38 -14.13 -10.49
CA ILE A 98 -13.22 -12.67 -10.53
C ILE A 98 -14.35 -11.94 -9.77
N GLN A 99 -15.59 -12.49 -9.80
CA GLN A 99 -16.72 -11.94 -9.06
C GLN A 99 -16.48 -12.03 -7.54
N GLU A 100 -15.88 -13.10 -7.05
CA GLU A 100 -15.54 -13.26 -5.64
C GLU A 100 -14.37 -12.35 -5.24
N GLN A 101 -13.35 -12.23 -6.10
CA GLN A 101 -12.25 -11.30 -5.88
C GLN A 101 -12.77 -9.86 -5.71
N VAL A 102 -13.67 -9.40 -6.59
CA VAL A 102 -14.29 -8.06 -6.50
C VAL A 102 -15.06 -7.89 -5.20
N LYS A 103 -15.82 -8.90 -4.77
CA LYS A 103 -16.56 -8.85 -3.49
C LYS A 103 -15.61 -8.76 -2.29
N ILE A 104 -14.56 -9.57 -2.29
CA ILE A 104 -13.55 -9.57 -1.22
C ILE A 104 -12.82 -8.22 -1.16
N GLY A 105 -12.37 -7.70 -2.31
CA GLY A 105 -11.71 -6.41 -2.39
C GLY A 105 -12.58 -5.27 -1.83
N ARG A 106 -13.85 -5.19 -2.24
CA ARG A 106 -14.81 -4.21 -1.71
C ARG A 106 -15.06 -4.35 -0.22
N TYR A 107 -15.15 -5.58 0.28
CA TYR A 107 -15.34 -5.83 1.71
C TYR A 107 -14.18 -5.24 2.53
N PHE A 108 -12.95 -5.51 2.13
CA PHE A 108 -11.78 -4.97 2.82
C PHE A 108 -11.61 -3.45 2.65
N ASP A 109 -11.95 -2.89 1.48
CA ASP A 109 -11.99 -1.43 1.29
C ASP A 109 -12.97 -0.77 2.26
N ASN A 110 -14.16 -1.35 2.44
CA ASN A 110 -15.15 -0.86 3.40
C ASN A 110 -14.63 -0.93 4.85
N LEU A 111 -13.95 -2.01 5.22
CA LEU A 111 -13.33 -2.13 6.55
C LEU A 111 -12.25 -1.07 6.76
N ASP A 112 -11.36 -0.85 5.80
CA ASP A 112 -10.32 0.19 5.87
C ASP A 112 -10.94 1.59 6.03
N ASN A 113 -12.05 1.88 5.32
CA ASN A 113 -12.78 3.13 5.45
C ASN A 113 -13.40 3.28 6.85
N LEU A 114 -14.03 2.25 7.39
CA LEU A 114 -14.62 2.27 8.73
C LEU A 114 -13.55 2.48 9.81
N ILE A 115 -12.41 1.80 9.70
CA ILE A 115 -11.28 1.97 10.62
C ILE A 115 -10.77 3.42 10.56
N THR A 116 -10.62 3.98 9.37
CA THR A 116 -10.15 5.36 9.17
C THR A 116 -11.11 6.37 9.77
N LEU A 117 -12.43 6.22 9.55
CA LEU A 117 -13.46 7.07 10.13
C LEU A 117 -13.45 7.01 11.65
N HIS A 118 -13.40 5.80 12.22
CA HIS A 118 -13.34 5.60 13.66
C HIS A 118 -12.09 6.25 14.29
N GLN A 119 -10.92 6.11 13.65
CA GLN A 119 -9.69 6.77 14.10
C GLN A 119 -9.79 8.30 14.09
N ARG A 120 -10.48 8.88 13.09
CA ARG A 120 -10.73 10.34 13.02
C ARG A 120 -11.65 10.81 14.14
N GLU A 121 -12.71 10.07 14.42
CA GLU A 121 -13.61 10.36 15.54
C GLU A 121 -12.89 10.33 16.89
N TRP A 122 -12.06 9.31 17.13
CA TRP A 122 -11.26 9.21 18.36
C TRP A 122 -10.27 10.35 18.52
N LYS A 123 -9.60 10.75 17.46
CA LYS A 123 -8.71 11.94 17.48
C LYS A 123 -9.49 13.22 17.82
N GLY A 124 -10.67 13.39 17.23
CA GLY A 124 -11.54 14.53 17.53
C GLY A 124 -12.00 14.56 18.98
N LYS A 125 -12.47 13.44 19.53
CA LYS A 125 -12.89 13.30 20.93
C LYS A 125 -11.73 13.57 21.91
N ARG A 126 -10.53 13.06 21.64
CA ARG A 126 -9.35 13.33 22.50
C ARG A 126 -8.99 14.81 22.50
N LEU A 127 -9.01 15.46 21.36
CA LEU A 127 -8.74 16.90 21.25
C LEU A 127 -9.77 17.72 22.02
N TRP A 128 -11.05 17.38 21.92
CA TRP A 128 -12.14 18.04 22.66
C TRP A 128 -11.98 17.90 24.18
N ILE A 129 -11.63 16.71 24.67
CA ILE A 129 -11.37 16.47 26.10
C ILE A 129 -10.19 17.33 26.59
N ILE A 130 -9.09 17.39 25.85
CA ILE A 130 -7.90 18.19 26.21
C ILE A 130 -8.27 19.68 26.26
N ILE A 131 -9.00 20.19 25.25
CA ILE A 131 -9.43 21.60 25.19
C ILE A 131 -10.32 21.93 26.39
N ASN A 132 -11.29 21.08 26.72
CA ASN A 132 -12.17 21.31 27.86
C ASN A 132 -11.43 21.26 29.21
N CYS A 133 -10.47 20.35 29.36
CA CYS A 133 -9.62 20.33 30.56
C CYS A 133 -8.83 21.66 30.70
N LEU A 134 -8.21 22.14 29.62
CA LEU A 134 -7.47 23.39 29.63
C LEU A 134 -8.36 24.60 29.92
N LEU A 135 -9.55 24.66 29.30
CA LEU A 135 -10.50 25.76 29.56
C LEU A 135 -11.02 25.79 31.00
N ASN A 136 -11.23 24.61 31.62
CA ASN A 136 -11.66 24.54 33.01
C ASN A 136 -10.52 24.93 33.98
N THR A 137 -9.28 24.67 33.65
CA THR A 137 -8.12 25.12 34.43
C THR A 137 -7.97 26.63 34.42
N ILE A 138 -8.23 27.29 33.26
CA ILE A 138 -8.15 28.72 33.11
C ILE A 138 -9.30 29.43 33.86
N LYS A 139 -10.50 28.83 33.94
CA LYS A 139 -11.66 29.40 34.63
C LYS A 139 -11.59 29.31 36.16
N ASN A 140 -10.81 28.42 36.70
CA ASN A 140 -10.70 28.14 38.14
C ASN A 140 -9.38 28.62 38.76
N GLY A 141 -8.55 29.31 38.01
CA GLY A 141 -7.32 29.99 38.46
C GLY A 141 -7.48 31.51 38.36
#